data_09f15955b8c8a889e92523092302d2d8
#
_entry.id   09f15955b8c8a889e92523092302d2d8
#
_cell.length_a   1.000
_cell.length_b   1.000
_cell.length_c   1.000
_cell.angle_alpha   90.00
_cell.angle_beta   90.00
_cell.angle_gamma   90.00
#
_symmetry.space_group_name_H-M   'P 1'
#
loop_
_entity.id
_entity.type
_entity.pdbx_description
1 polymer ?
#
loop_
_entity_poly.entity_id
_entity_poly.type
_entity_poly.pdbx_seq_one_letter_code
_entity_poly.pdbx_strand_id
1 'polypeptide(L)'
;MRDATQSGQGVNEQMAKATKLVSIPASGGEAGLNRYLGEIKKFPILAPEEEYMLAKAWREHGDTDAAARLVNSHLRLVAKIAMGYRGYGLPVSELISEGNIGLMQGVKKFEPERGFRLATYAMWWIRASIQEFILRSWSLVKMGTTAAQKKLFFNLRRMKNQIDAFEEGDLKPADVTKIATDLGVTEDEVVSMNRRMGMGGDTSLNAPLRDTDGEGQWQDFLVDSGPLQDEIIADDEERKVRHDLLVEALDKLNDREKHILTERRLSDEPKTLEDLSQVYGVSRERIRQIEVRAFEKLQAALIRLAGEQRLLPAA
;
A
#
# COMPACT_ATOMS: atom_id res chain seq x y z
N MET A 1 -22.59 4.00 -20.29
CA MET A 1 -21.61 4.51 -19.26
C MET A 1 -20.16 4.62 -19.79
N ARG A 2 -19.91 4.44 -21.09
CA ARG A 2 -18.55 4.52 -21.72
C ARG A 2 -18.25 5.85 -22.39
N ASP A 3 -19.23 6.72 -22.66
CA ASP A 3 -19.02 7.96 -23.44
C ASP A 3 -18.59 9.19 -22.63
N ALA A 4 -18.75 9.17 -21.30
CA ALA A 4 -18.38 10.31 -20.46
C ALA A 4 -16.86 10.42 -20.18
N THR A 5 -16.09 9.33 -20.34
CA THR A 5 -14.65 9.28 -20.09
C THR A 5 -13.82 9.78 -21.28
N GLN A 6 -14.31 9.59 -22.51
CA GLN A 6 -13.58 10.03 -23.71
C GLN A 6 -13.70 11.54 -23.95
N SER A 7 -14.82 12.15 -23.59
CA SER A 7 -14.99 13.62 -23.72
C SER A 7 -14.10 14.40 -22.74
N GLY A 8 -13.82 13.85 -21.57
CA GLY A 8 -12.97 14.48 -20.56
C GLY A 8 -11.48 14.55 -20.91
N GLN A 9 -10.97 13.54 -21.63
CA GLN A 9 -9.58 13.50 -22.06
C GLN A 9 -9.30 14.48 -23.22
N GLY A 10 -10.22 14.56 -24.18
CA GLY A 10 -10.09 15.48 -25.30
C GLY A 10 -10.09 16.96 -24.92
N VAL A 11 -10.90 17.35 -23.92
CA VAL A 11 -10.94 18.73 -23.42
C VAL A 11 -9.68 19.10 -22.64
N ASN A 12 -9.12 18.17 -21.84
CA ASN A 12 -7.85 18.39 -21.16
C ASN A 12 -6.67 18.51 -22.14
N GLU A 13 -6.69 17.76 -23.24
CA GLU A 13 -5.67 17.81 -24.27
C GLU A 13 -5.77 19.11 -25.13
N GLN A 14 -6.98 19.60 -25.36
CA GLN A 14 -7.21 20.88 -26.01
C GLN A 14 -6.82 22.06 -25.12
N MET A 15 -7.14 22.03 -23.81
CA MET A 15 -6.64 23.03 -22.86
C MET A 15 -5.12 23.08 -22.81
N ALA A 16 -4.44 21.96 -22.87
CA ALA A 16 -2.97 21.90 -22.86
C ALA A 16 -2.34 22.46 -24.17
N LYS A 17 -3.04 22.35 -25.30
CA LYS A 17 -2.54 22.85 -26.61
C LYS A 17 -2.80 24.33 -26.85
N ALA A 18 -3.89 24.88 -26.31
CA ALA A 18 -4.27 26.28 -26.54
C ALA A 18 -3.65 27.29 -25.55
N THR A 19 -3.10 26.78 -24.45
CA THR A 19 -2.69 27.65 -23.33
C THR A 19 -1.18 27.81 -23.34
N LYS A 20 -0.68 29.03 -23.48
CA LYS A 20 0.68 29.40 -23.05
C LYS A 20 0.74 29.40 -21.51
N LEU A 21 0.49 28.25 -20.91
CA LEU A 21 0.72 28.04 -19.48
C LEU A 21 2.22 28.17 -19.22
N VAL A 22 2.59 28.94 -18.22
CA VAL A 22 3.97 29.01 -17.77
C VAL A 22 4.34 27.65 -17.21
N SER A 23 5.10 26.87 -18.01
CA SER A 23 5.61 25.58 -17.58
C SER A 23 6.79 25.76 -16.64
N ILE A 24 6.88 24.90 -15.62
CA ILE A 24 8.08 24.81 -14.81
C ILE A 24 9.18 24.24 -15.72
N PRO A 25 10.35 24.91 -15.88
CA PRO A 25 11.43 24.39 -16.69
C PRO A 25 11.85 23.02 -16.19
N ALA A 26 12.04 22.06 -17.11
CA ALA A 26 12.44 20.68 -16.81
C ALA A 26 13.84 20.57 -16.17
N SER A 27 14.67 21.62 -16.21
CA SER A 27 15.91 21.71 -15.47
C SER A 27 15.61 21.85 -13.97
N GLY A 28 15.52 20.73 -13.29
CA GLY A 28 15.10 20.58 -11.90
C GLY A 28 16.10 21.14 -10.89
N GLY A 29 16.28 22.44 -10.86
CA GLY A 29 17.08 23.14 -9.85
C GLY A 29 16.33 24.33 -9.28
N GLU A 30 16.83 24.88 -8.18
CA GLU A 30 16.28 26.11 -7.55
C GLU A 30 16.19 27.27 -8.53
N ALA A 31 17.11 27.35 -9.51
CA ALA A 31 17.10 28.36 -10.58
C ALA A 31 15.83 28.30 -11.46
N GLY A 32 15.37 27.08 -11.81
CA GLY A 32 14.13 26.88 -12.57
C GLY A 32 12.89 27.31 -11.80
N LEU A 33 12.84 26.95 -10.52
CA LEU A 33 11.75 27.34 -9.62
C LEU A 33 11.69 28.88 -9.43
N ASN A 34 12.84 29.52 -9.20
CA ASN A 34 12.92 30.97 -9.03
C ASN A 34 12.50 31.71 -10.30
N ARG A 35 12.89 31.23 -11.49
CA ARG A 35 12.41 31.76 -12.77
C ARG A 35 10.90 31.65 -12.91
N TYR A 36 10.35 30.46 -12.63
CA TYR A 36 8.89 30.26 -12.64
C TYR A 36 8.17 31.20 -11.69
N LEU A 37 8.65 31.33 -10.44
CA LEU A 37 8.07 32.25 -9.45
C LEU A 37 8.15 33.71 -9.90
N GLY A 38 9.18 34.09 -10.65
CA GLY A 38 9.30 35.41 -11.29
C GLY A 38 8.26 35.60 -12.39
N GLU A 39 8.03 34.63 -13.23
CA GLU A 39 7.06 34.72 -14.33
C GLU A 39 5.61 34.79 -13.85
N ILE A 40 5.22 33.96 -12.86
CA ILE A 40 3.84 33.97 -12.35
C ILE A 40 3.45 35.27 -11.66
N LYS A 41 4.43 36.07 -11.18
CA LYS A 41 4.19 37.38 -10.60
C LYS A 41 3.74 38.41 -11.63
N LYS A 42 4.03 38.24 -12.91
CA LYS A 42 3.67 39.16 -13.98
C LYS A 42 2.18 39.13 -14.32
N PHE A 43 1.46 38.07 -13.96
CA PHE A 43 0.04 37.98 -14.21
C PHE A 43 -0.76 38.82 -13.21
N PRO A 44 -1.67 39.69 -13.71
CA PRO A 44 -2.50 40.52 -12.83
C PRO A 44 -3.54 39.66 -12.09
N ILE A 45 -3.93 40.12 -10.92
CA ILE A 45 -5.06 39.56 -10.18
C ILE A 45 -6.33 40.11 -10.83
N LEU A 46 -7.27 39.21 -11.16
CA LEU A 46 -8.52 39.57 -11.80
C LEU A 46 -9.50 40.24 -10.82
N ALA A 47 -10.20 41.29 -11.30
CA ALA A 47 -11.33 41.88 -10.58
C ALA A 47 -12.50 40.86 -10.53
N PRO A 48 -13.41 40.93 -9.55
CA PRO A 48 -14.53 40.01 -9.42
C PRO A 48 -15.41 39.92 -10.67
N GLU A 49 -15.62 41.07 -11.32
CA GLU A 49 -16.45 41.17 -12.53
C GLU A 49 -15.77 40.52 -13.73
N GLU A 50 -14.46 40.72 -13.90
CA GLU A 50 -13.68 40.07 -14.94
C GLU A 50 -13.60 38.56 -14.74
N GLU A 51 -13.41 38.11 -13.50
CA GLU A 51 -13.41 36.69 -13.14
C GLU A 51 -14.75 36.02 -13.49
N TYR A 52 -15.86 36.70 -13.19
CA TYR A 52 -17.20 36.21 -13.52
C TYR A 52 -17.40 36.10 -15.06
N MET A 53 -17.03 37.17 -15.81
CA MET A 53 -17.18 37.14 -17.25
C MET A 53 -16.33 36.07 -17.92
N LEU A 54 -15.08 35.89 -17.50
CA LEU A 54 -14.19 34.84 -18.02
C LEU A 54 -14.70 33.42 -17.65
N ALA A 55 -15.19 33.26 -16.44
CA ALA A 55 -15.73 31.97 -16.01
C ALA A 55 -17.01 31.60 -16.79
N LYS A 56 -17.84 32.58 -17.07
CA LYS A 56 -19.05 32.44 -17.89
C LYS A 56 -18.71 32.10 -19.35
N ALA A 57 -17.77 32.82 -19.95
CA ALA A 57 -17.29 32.55 -21.31
C ALA A 57 -16.71 31.14 -21.46
N TRP A 58 -15.94 30.68 -20.47
CA TRP A 58 -15.45 29.30 -20.42
C TRP A 58 -16.59 28.28 -20.35
N ARG A 59 -17.57 28.51 -19.48
CA ARG A 59 -18.63 27.53 -19.22
C ARG A 59 -19.64 27.44 -20.37
N GLU A 60 -20.02 28.56 -20.96
CA GLU A 60 -21.06 28.63 -22.01
C GLU A 60 -20.47 28.36 -23.42
N HIS A 61 -19.29 28.85 -23.68
CA HIS A 61 -18.69 28.82 -25.02
C HIS A 61 -17.45 27.93 -25.14
N GLY A 62 -16.95 27.39 -24.01
CA GLY A 62 -15.72 26.59 -24.01
C GLY A 62 -14.47 27.40 -24.39
N ASP A 63 -14.47 28.70 -24.12
CA ASP A 63 -13.39 29.61 -24.46
C ASP A 63 -12.12 29.25 -23.68
N THR A 64 -11.15 28.63 -24.38
CA THR A 64 -9.88 28.18 -23.82
C THR A 64 -8.98 29.34 -23.37
N ASP A 65 -9.07 30.51 -24.03
CA ASP A 65 -8.29 31.70 -23.68
C ASP A 65 -8.80 32.32 -22.38
N ALA A 66 -10.13 32.32 -22.18
CA ALA A 66 -10.74 32.72 -20.93
C ALA A 66 -10.31 31.81 -19.77
N ALA A 67 -10.32 30.49 -19.98
CA ALA A 67 -9.84 29.52 -19.00
C ALA A 67 -8.34 29.73 -18.68
N ALA A 68 -7.52 29.98 -19.70
CA ALA A 68 -6.11 30.26 -19.52
C ALA A 68 -5.83 31.50 -18.68
N ARG A 69 -6.59 32.57 -18.89
CA ARG A 69 -6.49 33.80 -18.09
C ARG A 69 -6.90 33.55 -16.62
N LEU A 70 -7.95 32.77 -16.39
CA LEU A 70 -8.36 32.36 -15.05
C LEU A 70 -7.26 31.54 -14.33
N VAL A 71 -6.67 30.55 -15.00
CA VAL A 71 -5.59 29.74 -14.43
C VAL A 71 -4.35 30.60 -14.15
N ASN A 72 -3.87 31.38 -15.13
CA ASN A 72 -2.66 32.19 -14.99
C ASN A 72 -2.74 33.20 -13.85
N SER A 73 -3.91 33.81 -13.65
CA SER A 73 -4.13 34.77 -12.54
C SER A 73 -4.05 34.12 -11.14
N HIS A 74 -4.28 32.82 -11.05
CA HIS A 74 -4.30 32.06 -9.78
C HIS A 74 -3.06 31.21 -9.53
N LEU A 75 -2.06 31.17 -10.44
CA LEU A 75 -0.81 30.40 -10.24
C LEU A 75 -0.05 30.81 -8.97
N ARG A 76 -0.11 32.10 -8.59
CA ARG A 76 0.48 32.61 -7.34
C ARG A 76 -0.15 31.97 -6.09
N LEU A 77 -1.45 31.69 -6.14
CA LEU A 77 -2.17 31.00 -5.06
C LEU A 77 -1.69 29.55 -4.93
N VAL A 78 -1.51 28.85 -6.07
CA VAL A 78 -0.95 27.49 -6.09
C VAL A 78 0.43 27.45 -5.45
N ALA A 79 1.34 28.32 -5.88
CA ALA A 79 2.69 28.41 -5.31
C ALA A 79 2.68 28.65 -3.80
N LYS A 80 1.82 29.57 -3.32
CA LYS A 80 1.66 29.85 -1.89
C LYS A 80 1.19 28.62 -1.11
N ILE A 81 0.23 27.86 -1.64
CA ILE A 81 -0.28 26.66 -0.99
C ILE A 81 0.78 25.56 -1.00
N ALA A 82 1.44 25.31 -2.15
CA ALA A 82 2.48 24.29 -2.31
C ALA A 82 3.67 24.51 -1.36
N MET A 83 4.09 25.75 -1.14
CA MET A 83 5.13 26.11 -0.17
C MET A 83 4.81 25.66 1.26
N GLY A 84 3.52 25.59 1.64
CA GLY A 84 3.10 25.08 2.93
C GLY A 84 3.34 23.56 3.12
N TYR A 85 3.55 22.84 2.02
CA TYR A 85 3.79 21.38 2.03
C TYR A 85 5.26 20.98 1.79
N ARG A 86 6.19 21.93 1.73
CA ARG A 86 7.62 21.66 1.49
C ARG A 86 8.27 20.71 2.51
N GLY A 87 7.69 20.59 3.71
CA GLY A 87 8.25 19.76 4.79
C GLY A 87 8.03 18.24 4.64
N TYR A 88 7.40 17.79 3.55
CA TYR A 88 7.14 16.37 3.30
C TYR A 88 8.23 15.67 2.46
N GLY A 89 9.37 16.33 2.20
CA GLY A 89 10.51 15.73 1.49
C GLY A 89 10.37 15.64 -0.03
N LEU A 90 9.29 16.17 -0.61
CA LEU A 90 9.08 16.21 -2.05
C LEU A 90 9.52 17.56 -2.66
N PRO A 91 10.01 17.57 -3.92
CA PRO A 91 10.39 18.80 -4.61
C PRO A 91 9.22 19.78 -4.74
N VAL A 92 9.41 21.05 -4.37
CA VAL A 92 8.36 22.07 -4.43
C VAL A 92 7.84 22.27 -5.85
N SER A 93 8.69 22.12 -6.86
CA SER A 93 8.32 22.17 -8.27
C SER A 93 7.25 21.14 -8.65
N GLU A 94 7.36 19.93 -8.12
CA GLU A 94 6.37 18.85 -8.35
C GLU A 94 5.06 19.15 -7.62
N LEU A 95 5.15 19.64 -6.37
CA LEU A 95 3.96 20.07 -5.61
C LEU A 95 3.21 21.20 -6.33
N ILE A 96 3.92 22.14 -6.95
CA ILE A 96 3.31 23.22 -7.74
C ILE A 96 2.67 22.64 -9.01
N SER A 97 3.34 21.73 -9.71
CA SER A 97 2.81 21.09 -10.93
C SER A 97 1.50 20.36 -10.63
N GLU A 98 1.45 19.58 -9.57
CA GLU A 98 0.25 18.88 -9.14
C GLU A 98 -0.84 19.83 -8.65
N GLY A 99 -0.45 20.89 -7.94
CA GLY A 99 -1.36 21.96 -7.55
C GLY A 99 -1.97 22.70 -8.73
N ASN A 100 -1.24 22.89 -9.83
CA ASN A 100 -1.75 23.45 -11.08
C ASN A 100 -2.80 22.53 -11.72
N ILE A 101 -2.60 21.21 -11.67
CA ILE A 101 -3.62 20.24 -12.12
C ILE A 101 -4.89 20.41 -11.29
N GLY A 102 -4.76 20.52 -9.96
CA GLY A 102 -5.88 20.81 -9.07
C GLY A 102 -6.59 22.14 -9.39
N LEU A 103 -5.83 23.19 -9.67
CA LEU A 103 -6.39 24.49 -10.09
C LEU A 103 -7.21 24.35 -11.39
N MET A 104 -6.66 23.66 -12.41
CA MET A 104 -7.37 23.44 -13.68
C MET A 104 -8.67 22.66 -13.47
N GLN A 105 -8.67 21.64 -12.59
CA GLN A 105 -9.89 20.92 -12.22
C GLN A 105 -10.89 21.83 -11.52
N GLY A 106 -10.40 22.72 -10.65
CA GLY A 106 -11.22 23.74 -9.99
C GLY A 106 -11.86 24.69 -11.00
N VAL A 107 -11.10 25.23 -11.95
CA VAL A 107 -11.62 26.11 -13.03
C VAL A 107 -12.68 25.40 -13.86
N LYS A 108 -12.44 24.12 -14.23
CA LYS A 108 -13.40 23.32 -15.02
C LYS A 108 -14.75 23.14 -14.35
N LYS A 109 -14.77 23.02 -13.01
CA LYS A 109 -15.98 22.76 -12.22
C LYS A 109 -16.55 24.02 -11.55
N PHE A 110 -15.94 25.18 -11.76
CA PHE A 110 -16.36 26.40 -11.12
C PHE A 110 -17.71 26.92 -11.66
N GLU A 111 -18.60 27.32 -10.75
CA GLU A 111 -19.91 27.88 -11.05
C GLU A 111 -19.95 29.34 -10.58
N PRO A 112 -19.77 30.31 -11.50
CA PRO A 112 -19.69 31.71 -11.14
C PRO A 112 -21.02 32.28 -10.58
N GLU A 113 -22.15 31.68 -10.94
CA GLU A 113 -23.50 32.09 -10.52
C GLU A 113 -23.73 31.89 -9.01
N ARG A 114 -22.95 31.08 -8.33
CA ARG A 114 -23.03 30.88 -6.87
C ARG A 114 -22.50 32.08 -6.07
N GLY A 115 -21.94 33.10 -6.72
CA GLY A 115 -21.46 34.32 -6.06
C GLY A 115 -20.15 34.19 -5.27
N PHE A 116 -19.48 33.01 -5.30
CA PHE A 116 -18.18 32.81 -4.63
C PHE A 116 -17.02 33.15 -5.57
N ARG A 117 -15.90 33.60 -4.99
CA ARG A 117 -14.65 33.79 -5.74
C ARG A 117 -14.03 32.47 -6.13
N LEU A 118 -13.45 32.41 -7.35
CA LEU A 118 -12.71 31.24 -7.83
C LEU A 118 -11.59 30.85 -6.86
N ALA A 119 -10.87 31.81 -6.31
CA ALA A 119 -9.80 31.55 -5.35
C ALA A 119 -10.24 30.66 -4.17
N THR A 120 -11.43 30.94 -3.60
CA THR A 120 -11.98 30.18 -2.47
C THR A 120 -12.32 28.75 -2.87
N TYR A 121 -12.91 28.58 -4.04
CA TYR A 121 -13.28 27.25 -4.56
C TYR A 121 -12.05 26.45 -5.01
N ALA A 122 -11.15 27.05 -5.79
CA ALA A 122 -9.94 26.42 -6.30
C ALA A 122 -9.00 25.95 -5.19
N MET A 123 -8.95 26.66 -4.05
CA MET A 123 -8.10 26.31 -2.91
C MET A 123 -8.37 24.88 -2.41
N TRP A 124 -9.62 24.41 -2.46
CA TRP A 124 -9.96 23.02 -2.09
C TRP A 124 -9.39 22.01 -3.07
N TRP A 125 -9.50 22.27 -4.36
CA TRP A 125 -8.98 21.42 -5.43
C TRP A 125 -7.45 21.36 -5.41
N ILE A 126 -6.80 22.51 -5.25
CA ILE A 126 -5.34 22.61 -5.16
C ILE A 126 -4.83 21.79 -3.97
N ARG A 127 -5.43 21.96 -2.80
CA ARG A 127 -5.03 21.21 -1.60
C ARG A 127 -5.27 19.70 -1.78
N ALA A 128 -6.41 19.31 -2.31
CA ALA A 128 -6.75 17.91 -2.52
C ALA A 128 -5.73 17.23 -3.46
N SER A 129 -5.39 17.87 -4.60
CA SER A 129 -4.43 17.35 -5.56
C SER A 129 -3.03 17.23 -4.96
N ILE A 130 -2.54 18.26 -4.27
CA ILE A 130 -1.23 18.23 -3.59
C ILE A 130 -1.20 17.14 -2.52
N GLN A 131 -2.23 17.03 -1.69
CA GLN A 131 -2.28 16.01 -0.63
C GLN A 131 -2.34 14.59 -1.19
N GLU A 132 -3.09 14.38 -2.26
CA GLU A 132 -3.16 13.08 -2.94
C GLU A 132 -1.79 12.71 -3.53
N PHE A 133 -1.10 13.66 -4.17
CA PHE A 133 0.24 13.46 -4.69
C PHE A 133 1.24 13.11 -3.58
N ILE A 134 1.24 13.84 -2.47
CA ILE A 134 2.10 13.56 -1.31
C ILE A 134 1.87 12.13 -0.81
N LEU A 135 0.63 11.72 -0.57
CA LEU A 135 0.32 10.37 -0.09
C LEU A 135 0.76 9.26 -1.04
N ARG A 136 0.79 9.55 -2.35
CA ARG A 136 1.22 8.58 -3.37
C ARG A 136 2.74 8.51 -3.52
N SER A 137 3.43 9.63 -3.35
CA SER A 137 4.85 9.77 -3.70
C SER A 137 5.78 9.82 -2.48
N TRP A 138 5.24 9.89 -1.26
CA TRP A 138 6.04 10.01 -0.03
C TRP A 138 6.84 8.75 0.29
N SER A 139 6.32 7.57 -0.02
CA SER A 139 6.95 6.28 0.28
C SER A 139 6.69 5.28 -0.86
N LEU A 140 7.65 4.42 -1.15
CA LEU A 140 7.52 3.32 -2.12
C LEU A 140 6.45 2.31 -1.65
N VAL A 141 6.40 2.06 -0.34
CA VAL A 141 5.34 1.24 0.26
C VAL A 141 4.12 2.11 0.47
N LYS A 142 3.10 1.90 -0.35
CA LYS A 142 1.86 2.67 -0.30
C LYS A 142 1.28 2.71 1.11
N MET A 143 1.07 3.91 1.63
CA MET A 143 0.36 4.09 2.88
C MET A 143 -1.12 3.76 2.71
N GLY A 144 -1.71 3.22 3.79
CA GLY A 144 -3.13 2.92 3.79
C GLY A 144 -3.98 4.13 3.44
N THR A 145 -5.10 3.87 2.78
CA THR A 145 -5.95 4.90 2.19
C THR A 145 -7.14 5.28 3.08
N THR A 146 -7.16 4.80 4.34
CA THR A 146 -8.26 5.12 5.26
C THR A 146 -8.28 6.62 5.61
N ALA A 147 -9.47 7.14 5.89
CA ALA A 147 -9.64 8.54 6.30
C ALA A 147 -8.85 8.87 7.58
N ALA A 148 -8.77 7.93 8.52
CA ALA A 148 -8.02 8.03 9.76
C ALA A 148 -6.52 8.20 9.49
N GLN A 149 -5.94 7.34 8.64
CA GLN A 149 -4.52 7.40 8.29
C GLN A 149 -4.15 8.68 7.54
N LYS A 150 -5.00 9.16 6.62
CA LYS A 150 -4.80 10.45 5.96
C LYS A 150 -4.82 11.61 6.96
N LYS A 151 -5.78 11.59 7.89
CA LYS A 151 -5.91 12.60 8.94
C LYS A 151 -4.70 12.63 9.85
N LEU A 152 -4.22 11.44 10.27
CA LEU A 152 -3.00 11.29 11.08
C LEU A 152 -1.78 11.81 10.33
N PHE A 153 -1.54 11.38 9.10
CA PHE A 153 -0.37 11.76 8.31
C PHE A 153 -0.17 13.28 8.24
N PHE A 154 -1.25 14.04 7.99
CA PHE A 154 -1.15 15.50 7.86
C PHE A 154 -1.18 16.25 9.19
N ASN A 155 -1.70 15.67 10.27
CA ASN A 155 -1.87 16.35 11.54
C ASN A 155 -0.91 15.89 12.64
N LEU A 156 -0.37 14.65 12.58
CA LEU A 156 0.44 14.07 13.65
C LEU A 156 1.65 14.95 14.02
N ARG A 157 2.38 15.44 13.03
CA ARG A 157 3.54 16.32 13.25
C ARG A 157 3.16 17.63 13.98
N ARG A 158 2.02 18.21 13.62
CA ARG A 158 1.50 19.41 14.28
C ARG A 158 1.09 19.10 15.71
N MET A 159 0.41 17.99 15.94
CA MET A 159 0.01 17.56 17.27
C MET A 159 1.21 17.28 18.17
N LYS A 160 2.24 16.59 17.67
CA LYS A 160 3.51 16.38 18.39
C LYS A 160 4.15 17.69 18.81
N ASN A 161 4.21 18.67 17.92
CA ASN A 161 4.74 20.00 18.24
C ASN A 161 3.93 20.75 19.30
N GLN A 162 2.60 20.55 19.36
CA GLN A 162 1.73 21.16 20.36
C GLN A 162 1.85 20.54 21.76
N ILE A 163 2.31 19.29 21.82
CA ILE A 163 2.44 18.52 23.07
C ILE A 163 3.89 18.59 23.58
N ASP A 164 4.79 19.28 22.86
CA ASP A 164 6.24 19.30 23.11
C ASP A 164 6.90 17.91 23.10
N ALA A 165 6.28 16.96 22.39
CA ALA A 165 6.78 15.59 22.21
C ALA A 165 7.86 15.56 21.12
N PHE A 166 9.03 16.14 21.40
CA PHE A 166 10.17 16.20 20.46
C PHE A 166 11.10 14.99 20.54
N GLU A 167 10.86 14.06 21.47
CA GLU A 167 11.69 12.86 21.61
C GLU A 167 11.56 11.99 20.36
N GLU A 168 12.72 11.61 19.78
CA GLU A 168 12.80 10.61 18.72
C GLU A 168 12.49 9.24 19.34
N GLY A 169 11.42 8.61 18.92
CA GLY A 169 10.99 7.29 19.38
C GLY A 169 9.49 7.14 19.55
N ASP A 170 9.11 6.16 20.36
CA ASP A 170 7.70 5.89 20.65
C ASP A 170 7.11 6.99 21.55
N LEU A 171 5.89 7.42 21.22
CA LEU A 171 5.14 8.40 22.01
C LEU A 171 4.78 7.82 23.38
N LYS A 172 4.72 8.69 24.40
CA LYS A 172 4.21 8.30 25.73
C LYS A 172 2.72 7.91 25.66
N PRO A 173 2.24 6.92 26.41
CA PRO A 173 0.83 6.49 26.37
C PRO A 173 -0.17 7.63 26.53
N ALA A 174 0.11 8.59 27.43
CA ALA A 174 -0.76 9.75 27.65
C ALA A 174 -0.88 10.65 26.40
N ASP A 175 0.22 10.82 25.64
CA ASP A 175 0.24 11.62 24.42
C ASP A 175 -0.49 10.89 23.29
N VAL A 176 -0.35 9.56 23.22
CA VAL A 176 -1.09 8.71 22.26
C VAL A 176 -2.60 8.85 22.48
N THR A 177 -3.06 8.70 23.71
CA THR A 177 -4.48 8.84 24.07
C THR A 177 -5.01 10.23 23.74
N LYS A 178 -4.24 11.28 24.02
CA LYS A 178 -4.61 12.66 23.69
C LYS A 178 -4.76 12.87 22.18
N ILE A 179 -3.75 12.44 21.40
CA ILE A 179 -3.79 12.55 19.94
C ILE A 179 -4.94 11.74 19.35
N ALA A 180 -5.16 10.53 19.84
CA ALA A 180 -6.26 9.66 19.42
C ALA A 180 -7.62 10.31 19.63
N THR A 181 -7.84 10.92 20.81
CA THR A 181 -9.07 11.63 21.16
C THR A 181 -9.27 12.88 20.30
N ASP A 182 -8.26 13.71 20.14
CA ASP A 182 -8.34 14.97 19.38
C ASP A 182 -8.60 14.72 17.88
N LEU A 183 -8.03 13.65 17.36
CA LEU A 183 -8.19 13.29 15.95
C LEU A 183 -9.33 12.30 15.70
N GLY A 184 -9.93 11.69 16.73
CA GLY A 184 -10.99 10.69 16.59
C GLY A 184 -10.51 9.44 15.84
N VAL A 185 -9.35 8.91 16.22
CA VAL A 185 -8.70 7.72 15.65
C VAL A 185 -8.33 6.76 16.77
N THR A 186 -7.96 5.53 16.45
CA THR A 186 -7.53 4.56 17.46
C THR A 186 -6.08 4.80 17.92
N GLU A 187 -5.76 4.38 19.14
CA GLU A 187 -4.40 4.49 19.69
C GLU A 187 -3.38 3.69 18.86
N ASP A 188 -3.76 2.50 18.40
CA ASP A 188 -2.92 1.65 17.56
C ASP A 188 -2.58 2.32 16.23
N GLU A 189 -3.53 3.04 15.62
CA GLU A 189 -3.29 3.82 14.39
C GLU A 189 -2.30 4.95 14.64
N VAL A 190 -2.37 5.63 15.81
CA VAL A 190 -1.43 6.68 16.19
C VAL A 190 -0.01 6.12 16.35
N VAL A 191 0.15 5.01 17.10
CA VAL A 191 1.44 4.35 17.33
C VAL A 191 2.05 3.87 16.00
N SER A 192 1.26 3.18 15.19
CA SER A 192 1.69 2.67 13.87
C SER A 192 2.14 3.81 12.95
N MET A 193 1.38 4.89 12.88
CA MET A 193 1.73 6.06 12.07
C MET A 193 2.97 6.78 12.61
N ASN A 194 3.11 6.90 13.94
CA ASN A 194 4.28 7.52 14.56
C ASN A 194 5.57 6.75 14.22
N ARG A 195 5.57 5.44 14.35
CA ARG A 195 6.72 4.58 13.99
C ARG A 195 7.10 4.74 12.52
N ARG A 196 6.09 4.72 11.64
CA ARG A 196 6.31 4.86 10.20
C ARG A 196 6.87 6.22 9.80
N MET A 197 6.42 7.29 10.43
CA MET A 197 6.91 8.66 10.16
C MET A 197 8.24 8.97 10.87
N GLY A 198 8.51 8.34 12.01
CA GLY A 198 9.71 8.53 12.80
C GLY A 198 10.96 7.94 12.16
N MET A 199 10.83 6.92 11.33
CA MET A 199 11.96 6.27 10.63
C MET A 199 12.53 7.08 9.46
N GLY A 200 12.07 8.31 9.24
CA GLY A 200 12.64 9.21 8.21
C GLY A 200 12.30 8.86 6.76
N GLY A 201 11.37 7.93 6.53
CA GLY A 201 11.02 7.44 5.19
C GLY A 201 11.74 6.14 4.82
N ASP A 202 11.65 5.76 3.55
CA ASP A 202 12.26 4.52 3.04
C ASP A 202 13.79 4.68 2.97
N THR A 203 14.53 3.75 3.58
CA THR A 203 16.00 3.73 3.54
C THR A 203 16.47 3.00 2.28
N SER A 204 17.42 3.56 1.57
CA SER A 204 18.01 2.90 0.41
C SER A 204 18.89 1.73 0.83
N LEU A 205 18.60 0.54 0.32
CA LEU A 205 19.43 -0.65 0.54
C LEU A 205 20.81 -0.54 -0.15
N ASN A 206 20.93 0.33 -1.16
CA ASN A 206 22.19 0.60 -1.85
C ASN A 206 23.02 1.69 -1.15
N ALA A 207 22.58 2.18 0.01
CA ALA A 207 23.37 3.14 0.76
C ALA A 207 24.66 2.47 1.26
N PRO A 208 25.84 3.11 1.06
CA PRO A 208 27.11 2.57 1.53
C PRO A 208 27.16 2.57 3.07
N LEU A 209 27.75 1.53 3.64
CA LEU A 209 28.06 1.46 5.05
C LEU A 209 29.26 2.35 5.37
N ARG A 210 29.15 3.15 6.43
CA ARG A 210 30.18 4.12 6.82
C ARG A 210 31.52 3.50 7.29
N ASP A 211 31.51 2.22 7.72
CA ASP A 211 32.64 1.56 8.37
C ASP A 211 33.41 0.58 7.46
N THR A 212 32.98 0.39 6.23
CA THR A 212 33.69 -0.44 5.26
C THR A 212 34.23 0.46 4.15
N ASP A 213 35.50 0.38 3.80
CA ASP A 213 36.22 1.18 2.74
C ASP A 213 35.46 1.40 1.42
N GLY A 214 34.17 1.62 1.49
CA GLY A 214 33.26 1.97 0.37
C GLY A 214 32.66 0.79 -0.41
N GLU A 215 32.96 -0.46 -0.06
CA GLU A 215 32.51 -1.63 -0.83
C GLU A 215 31.24 -2.30 -0.30
N GLY A 216 30.81 -2.03 0.95
CA GLY A 216 29.63 -2.66 1.57
C GLY A 216 28.36 -1.82 1.45
N GLN A 217 27.25 -2.43 1.08
CA GLN A 217 25.90 -1.84 1.04
C GLN A 217 25.00 -2.50 2.07
N TRP A 218 23.92 -1.81 2.47
CA TRP A 218 22.93 -2.37 3.40
C TRP A 218 22.28 -3.67 2.88
N GLN A 219 22.15 -3.82 1.56
CA GLN A 219 21.60 -5.03 0.94
C GLN A 219 22.45 -6.28 1.21
N ASP A 220 23.77 -6.14 1.39
CA ASP A 220 24.67 -7.27 1.60
C ASP A 220 24.47 -7.95 2.97
N PHE A 221 23.77 -7.26 3.89
CA PHE A 221 23.40 -7.80 5.21
C PHE A 221 22.01 -8.44 5.25
N LEU A 222 21.26 -8.39 4.15
CA LEU A 222 19.98 -9.05 4.09
C LEU A 222 20.18 -10.55 3.90
N VAL A 223 19.83 -11.30 4.93
CA VAL A 223 19.87 -12.75 4.90
C VAL A 223 18.57 -13.26 4.26
N ASP A 224 18.69 -14.17 3.30
CA ASP A 224 17.55 -14.91 2.81
C ASP A 224 16.93 -15.74 3.95
N SER A 225 15.62 -15.65 4.13
CA SER A 225 14.88 -16.43 5.11
C SER A 225 14.49 -17.83 4.61
N GLY A 226 14.82 -18.15 3.37
CA GLY A 226 14.61 -19.47 2.80
C GLY A 226 15.48 -20.54 3.49
N PRO A 227 15.02 -21.80 3.54
CA PRO A 227 15.84 -22.89 4.06
C PRO A 227 17.09 -23.09 3.20
N LEU A 228 18.20 -23.47 3.83
CA LEU A 228 19.43 -23.77 3.13
C LEU A 228 19.28 -25.05 2.26
N GLN A 229 20.13 -25.19 1.23
CA GLN A 229 20.05 -26.32 0.30
C GLN A 229 20.23 -27.66 0.99
N ASP A 230 21.08 -27.74 2.01
CA ASP A 230 21.29 -28.91 2.84
C ASP A 230 20.06 -29.26 3.69
N GLU A 231 19.36 -28.27 4.24
CA GLU A 231 18.09 -28.44 4.94
C GLU A 231 17.00 -28.98 4.00
N ILE A 232 16.89 -28.41 2.79
CA ILE A 232 15.92 -28.88 1.77
C ILE A 232 16.17 -30.33 1.40
N ILE A 233 17.45 -30.71 1.20
CA ILE A 233 17.83 -32.08 0.85
C ILE A 233 17.54 -33.03 2.03
N ALA A 234 17.90 -32.63 3.25
CA ALA A 234 17.64 -33.42 4.45
C ALA A 234 16.14 -33.64 4.66
N ASP A 235 15.32 -32.62 4.51
CA ASP A 235 13.85 -32.73 4.60
C ASP A 235 13.26 -33.62 3.50
N ASP A 236 13.80 -33.55 2.29
CA ASP A 236 13.36 -34.39 1.18
C ASP A 236 13.74 -35.86 1.37
N GLU A 237 14.96 -36.14 1.87
CA GLU A 237 15.38 -37.46 2.22
C GLU A 237 14.55 -38.04 3.36
N GLU A 238 14.33 -37.28 4.42
CA GLU A 238 13.49 -37.70 5.54
C GLU A 238 12.05 -37.98 5.09
N ARG A 239 11.50 -37.18 4.22
CA ARG A 239 10.15 -37.34 3.65
C ARG A 239 10.06 -38.62 2.82
N LYS A 240 11.09 -38.92 2.00
CA LYS A 240 11.18 -40.17 1.21
C LYS A 240 11.25 -41.36 2.12
N VAL A 241 12.14 -41.37 3.10
CA VAL A 241 12.27 -42.50 4.06
C VAL A 241 10.96 -42.73 4.81
N ARG A 242 10.29 -41.67 5.30
CA ARG A 242 8.98 -41.80 5.96
C ARG A 242 7.91 -42.35 5.00
N HIS A 243 7.93 -41.90 3.74
CA HIS A 243 7.00 -42.40 2.73
C HIS A 243 7.23 -43.93 2.44
N ASP A 244 8.47 -44.34 2.24
CA ASP A 244 8.82 -45.72 1.94
C ASP A 244 8.48 -46.64 3.11
N LEU A 245 8.74 -46.20 4.35
CA LEU A 245 8.33 -46.92 5.56
C LEU A 245 6.80 -47.07 5.66
N LEU A 246 6.07 -46.01 5.31
CA LEU A 246 4.60 -46.04 5.33
C LEU A 246 4.06 -47.02 4.28
N VAL A 247 4.59 -46.99 3.08
CA VAL A 247 4.20 -47.92 2.01
C VAL A 247 4.45 -49.37 2.42
N GLU A 248 5.66 -49.66 2.96
CA GLU A 248 6.00 -51.01 3.43
C GLU A 248 5.11 -51.47 4.60
N ALA A 249 4.79 -50.55 5.52
CA ALA A 249 3.88 -50.88 6.63
C ALA A 249 2.44 -51.10 6.17
N LEU A 250 1.97 -50.37 5.16
CA LEU A 250 0.64 -50.55 4.53
C LEU A 250 0.54 -51.94 3.84
N ASP A 251 1.63 -52.46 3.30
CA ASP A 251 1.65 -53.80 2.67
C ASP A 251 1.54 -54.93 3.67
N LYS A 252 1.71 -54.70 4.98
CA LYS A 252 1.45 -55.69 6.04
C LYS A 252 -0.02 -55.80 6.43
N LEU A 253 -0.87 -54.90 5.93
CA LEU A 253 -2.31 -54.90 6.17
C LEU A 253 -3.05 -55.71 5.12
N ASN A 254 -4.24 -56.23 5.47
CA ASN A 254 -5.13 -56.86 4.50
C ASN A 254 -5.71 -55.80 3.54
N ASP A 255 -6.02 -56.15 2.29
CA ASP A 255 -6.56 -55.24 1.28
C ASP A 255 -7.74 -54.40 1.77
N ARG A 256 -8.62 -55.00 2.58
CA ARG A 256 -9.77 -54.31 3.18
C ARG A 256 -9.35 -53.28 4.24
N GLU A 257 -8.41 -53.61 5.10
CA GLU A 257 -7.86 -52.76 6.12
C GLU A 257 -7.10 -51.59 5.47
N LYS A 258 -6.28 -51.89 4.46
CA LYS A 258 -5.51 -50.90 3.68
C LYS A 258 -6.44 -49.91 2.99
N HIS A 259 -7.47 -50.40 2.28
CA HIS A 259 -8.43 -49.51 1.59
C HIS A 259 -9.19 -48.59 2.55
N ILE A 260 -9.71 -49.13 3.67
CA ILE A 260 -10.45 -48.33 4.66
C ILE A 260 -9.53 -47.23 5.26
N LEU A 261 -8.28 -47.56 5.58
CA LEU A 261 -7.33 -46.66 6.18
C LEU A 261 -6.87 -45.58 5.19
N THR A 262 -6.60 -45.96 3.93
CA THR A 262 -6.23 -45.04 2.86
C THR A 262 -7.35 -44.00 2.60
N GLU A 263 -8.58 -44.46 2.41
CA GLU A 263 -9.71 -43.62 2.10
C GLU A 263 -10.12 -42.67 3.28
N ARG A 264 -9.79 -43.07 4.51
CA ARG A 264 -10.14 -42.33 5.72
C ARG A 264 -9.06 -41.39 6.22
N ARG A 265 -7.78 -41.71 6.04
CA ARG A 265 -6.64 -41.04 6.68
C ARG A 265 -5.60 -40.50 5.72
N LEU A 266 -5.47 -41.09 4.54
CA LEU A 266 -4.42 -40.76 3.58
C LEU A 266 -4.95 -40.09 2.31
N SER A 267 -6.26 -40.02 2.14
CA SER A 267 -6.90 -39.30 1.03
C SER A 267 -7.08 -37.84 1.36
N ASP A 268 -6.91 -36.96 0.37
CA ASP A 268 -7.19 -35.51 0.47
C ASP A 268 -8.68 -35.24 0.76
N GLU A 269 -9.58 -36.12 0.29
CA GLU A 269 -11.01 -36.05 0.57
C GLU A 269 -11.42 -37.32 1.37
N PRO A 270 -11.35 -37.30 2.71
CA PRO A 270 -11.62 -38.49 3.54
C PRO A 270 -13.09 -38.87 3.49
N LYS A 271 -13.36 -40.15 3.09
CA LYS A 271 -14.71 -40.70 3.08
C LYS A 271 -15.29 -40.84 4.48
N THR A 272 -16.60 -40.67 4.62
CA THR A 272 -17.27 -40.86 5.91
C THR A 272 -17.39 -42.36 6.27
N LEU A 273 -17.59 -42.67 7.57
CA LEU A 273 -17.85 -44.03 8.01
C LEU A 273 -19.12 -44.60 7.39
N GLU A 274 -20.09 -43.73 7.05
CA GLU A 274 -21.34 -44.10 6.41
C GLU A 274 -21.11 -44.58 4.97
N ASP A 275 -20.33 -43.81 4.19
CA ASP A 275 -20.01 -44.15 2.80
C ASP A 275 -19.32 -45.52 2.71
N LEU A 276 -18.33 -45.75 3.58
CA LEU A 276 -17.63 -47.03 3.63
C LEU A 276 -18.52 -48.17 4.16
N SER A 277 -19.48 -47.87 5.04
CA SER A 277 -20.43 -48.88 5.51
C SER A 277 -21.33 -49.36 4.39
N GLN A 278 -21.75 -48.47 3.49
CA GLN A 278 -22.52 -48.81 2.29
C GLN A 278 -21.69 -49.65 1.28
N VAL A 279 -20.44 -49.26 1.03
CA VAL A 279 -19.54 -49.98 0.10
C VAL A 279 -19.28 -51.39 0.55
N TYR A 280 -19.10 -51.60 1.87
CA TYR A 280 -18.78 -52.94 2.40
C TYR A 280 -19.97 -53.70 2.94
N GLY A 281 -21.17 -53.13 2.99
CA GLY A 281 -22.38 -53.77 3.52
C GLY A 281 -22.31 -54.14 5.00
N VAL A 282 -21.59 -53.33 5.81
CA VAL A 282 -21.39 -53.55 7.25
C VAL A 282 -21.77 -52.31 8.04
N SER A 283 -22.03 -52.48 9.36
CA SER A 283 -22.39 -51.33 10.19
C SER A 283 -21.24 -50.31 10.33
N ARG A 284 -21.57 -49.04 10.53
CA ARG A 284 -20.61 -47.97 10.80
C ARG A 284 -19.63 -48.30 11.93
N GLU A 285 -20.14 -48.89 13.01
CA GLU A 285 -19.32 -49.28 14.15
C GLU A 285 -18.33 -50.37 13.77
N ARG A 286 -18.70 -51.26 12.86
CA ARG A 286 -17.79 -52.27 12.37
C ARG A 286 -16.67 -51.71 11.52
N ILE A 287 -16.95 -50.72 10.68
CA ILE A 287 -15.90 -49.98 9.94
C ILE A 287 -14.96 -49.28 10.91
N ARG A 288 -15.50 -48.59 11.96
CA ARG A 288 -14.67 -47.95 12.99
C ARG A 288 -13.76 -48.94 13.72
N GLN A 289 -14.26 -50.13 14.06
CA GLN A 289 -13.45 -51.18 14.68
C GLN A 289 -12.33 -51.68 13.76
N ILE A 290 -12.61 -51.81 12.46
CA ILE A 290 -11.59 -52.18 11.47
C ILE A 290 -10.54 -51.07 11.33
N GLU A 291 -10.97 -49.82 11.23
CA GLU A 291 -10.06 -48.67 11.15
C GLU A 291 -9.11 -48.60 12.36
N VAL A 292 -9.61 -48.73 13.59
CA VAL A 292 -8.79 -48.72 14.81
C VAL A 292 -7.77 -49.89 14.80
N ARG A 293 -8.22 -51.12 14.51
CA ARG A 293 -7.32 -52.27 14.46
C ARG A 293 -6.28 -52.14 13.34
N ALA A 294 -6.67 -51.64 12.18
CA ALA A 294 -5.76 -51.40 11.07
C ALA A 294 -4.71 -50.33 11.45
N PHE A 295 -5.11 -49.26 12.15
CA PHE A 295 -4.20 -48.26 12.62
C PHE A 295 -3.21 -48.77 13.68
N GLU A 296 -3.67 -49.59 14.63
CA GLU A 296 -2.81 -50.23 15.62
C GLU A 296 -1.78 -51.16 14.96
N LYS A 297 -2.20 -51.95 13.98
CA LYS A 297 -1.29 -52.82 13.21
C LYS A 297 -0.27 -52.00 12.40
N LEU A 298 -0.72 -50.90 11.75
CA LEU A 298 0.14 -49.99 11.02
C LEU A 298 1.19 -49.37 11.93
N GLN A 299 0.78 -48.87 13.09
CA GLN A 299 1.67 -48.28 14.08
C GLN A 299 2.71 -49.29 14.56
N ALA A 300 2.31 -50.53 14.90
CA ALA A 300 3.24 -51.57 15.31
C ALA A 300 4.23 -51.94 14.20
N ALA A 301 3.77 -51.99 12.96
CA ALA A 301 4.63 -52.27 11.80
C ALA A 301 5.63 -51.12 11.56
N LEU A 302 5.19 -49.86 11.64
CA LEU A 302 6.06 -48.68 11.51
C LEU A 302 7.15 -48.64 12.58
N ILE A 303 6.79 -48.86 13.87
CA ILE A 303 7.76 -48.87 14.98
C ILE A 303 8.82 -49.95 14.74
N ARG A 304 8.41 -51.14 14.29
CA ARG A 304 9.30 -52.23 14.02
C ARG A 304 10.27 -51.92 12.86
N LEU A 305 9.73 -51.44 11.72
CA LEU A 305 10.54 -51.05 10.55
C LEU A 305 11.51 -49.92 10.85
N ALA A 306 11.04 -48.86 11.58
CA ALA A 306 11.87 -47.76 11.99
C ALA A 306 12.98 -48.19 12.97
N GLY A 307 12.72 -49.16 13.85
CA GLY A 307 13.72 -49.75 14.74
C GLY A 307 14.77 -50.60 13.98
N GLU A 308 14.34 -51.35 12.98
CA GLU A 308 15.23 -52.13 12.11
C GLU A 308 16.17 -51.21 11.30
N GLN A 309 15.71 -50.07 10.86
CA GLN A 309 16.50 -49.08 10.12
C GLN A 309 17.28 -48.08 11.03
N ARG A 310 17.25 -48.28 12.35
CA ARG A 310 17.88 -47.38 13.35
C ARG A 310 17.49 -45.92 13.25
N LEU A 311 16.29 -45.64 12.79
CA LEU A 311 15.73 -44.29 12.65
C LEU A 311 15.11 -43.75 13.96
N LEU A 312 14.92 -44.60 14.96
CA LEU A 312 14.47 -44.22 16.29
C LEU A 312 15.67 -44.19 17.24
N PRO A 313 15.77 -43.21 18.14
CA PRO A 313 16.76 -43.26 19.22
C PRO A 313 16.54 -44.51 20.04
N ALA A 314 17.61 -45.19 20.46
CA ALA A 314 17.55 -46.29 21.37
C ALA A 314 16.84 -45.82 22.66
N ALA A 315 15.77 -46.55 23.06
CA ALA A 315 14.96 -46.24 24.24
C ALA A 315 15.78 -46.42 25.54
#